data_d2608472112751631a01e18bcd37599d
#
_entry.id   d2608472112751631a01e18bcd37599d
#
_cell.length_a   1.000
_cell.length_b   1.000
_cell.length_c   1.000
_cell.angle_alpha   90.00
_cell.angle_beta   90.00
_cell.angle_gamma   90.00
#
_symmetry.space_group_name_H-M   'P 1'
#
loop_
_entity.id
_entity.type
_entity.pdbx_description
1 polymer ?
#
loop_
_entity_poly.entity_id
_entity_poly.type
_entity_poly.pdbx_seq_one_letter_code
_entity_poly.pdbx_strand_id
1 'polypeptide(L)'
;MHKQLFIPGPTEVAPEVLQEMTKPLIGHRTKECSDLQKSISEKVQKLFYTENTIILSTSSGSGLMESAIRSCTAKKALCTAIGSFGKRWHKMAVTNRVPATLIEAEPGEPISLEEIEAHLKTGEYDL
;
A
#
# COMPACT_ATOMS: atom_id res chain seq x y z
N MET A 1 22.57 -21.62 14.47
CA MET A 1 22.71 -21.10 13.08
C MET A 1 21.43 -20.37 12.76
N HIS A 2 21.49 -19.09 12.37
CA HIS A 2 20.33 -18.32 11.96
C HIS A 2 19.84 -18.83 10.59
N LYS A 3 18.52 -19.04 10.45
CA LYS A 3 17.90 -19.43 9.17
C LYS A 3 17.54 -18.17 8.39
N GLN A 4 18.09 -18.01 7.19
CA GLN A 4 17.70 -16.93 6.30
C GLN A 4 16.30 -17.16 5.72
N LEU A 5 15.52 -16.10 5.62
CA LEU A 5 14.17 -16.14 5.07
C LEU A 5 14.20 -15.83 3.57
N PHE A 6 13.76 -16.79 2.76
CA PHE A 6 13.55 -16.63 1.31
C PHE A 6 12.06 -16.73 0.99
N ILE A 7 11.26 -15.87 1.61
CA ILE A 7 9.80 -15.83 1.48
C ILE A 7 9.35 -14.38 1.22
N PRO A 8 8.16 -14.15 0.67
CA PRO A 8 7.65 -12.81 0.39
C PRO A 8 7.48 -11.92 1.63
N GLY A 9 7.31 -12.53 2.78
CA GLY A 9 7.22 -11.85 4.08
C GLY A 9 6.88 -12.83 5.21
N PRO A 10 7.40 -12.60 6.43
CA PRO A 10 8.37 -11.56 6.79
C PRO A 10 9.73 -11.73 6.10
N THR A 11 10.41 -10.62 5.86
CA THR A 11 11.74 -10.58 5.24
C THR A 11 12.83 -10.38 6.28
N GLU A 12 14.07 -10.66 5.91
CA GLU A 12 15.22 -10.32 6.74
C GLU A 12 15.32 -8.80 6.91
N VAL A 13 15.63 -8.39 8.14
CA VAL A 13 15.89 -6.99 8.48
C VAL A 13 17.38 -6.86 8.79
N ALA A 14 18.03 -5.88 8.17
CA ALA A 14 19.45 -5.63 8.38
C ALA A 14 19.75 -5.35 9.87
N PRO A 15 20.84 -5.90 10.43
CA PRO A 15 21.15 -5.76 11.86
C PRO A 15 21.20 -4.32 12.34
N GLU A 16 21.74 -3.41 11.54
CA GLU A 16 21.81 -1.99 11.85
C GLU A 16 20.42 -1.34 11.98
N VAL A 17 19.42 -1.80 11.22
CA VAL A 17 18.03 -1.33 11.34
C VAL A 17 17.40 -1.86 12.62
N LEU A 18 17.65 -3.13 12.98
CA LEU A 18 17.19 -3.70 14.25
C LEU A 18 17.79 -2.97 15.45
N GLN A 19 19.07 -2.55 15.38
CA GLN A 19 19.71 -1.77 16.42
C GLN A 19 19.04 -0.42 16.66
N GLU A 20 18.52 0.25 15.63
CA GLU A 20 17.77 1.51 15.80
C GLU A 20 16.53 1.32 16.69
N MET A 21 15.89 0.14 16.67
CA MET A 21 14.75 -0.16 17.53
C MET A 21 15.09 -0.34 19.00
N THR A 22 16.37 -0.45 19.36
CA THR A 22 16.83 -0.57 20.76
C THR A 22 17.08 0.78 21.42
N LYS A 23 17.05 1.87 20.66
CA LYS A 23 17.24 3.23 21.18
C LYS A 23 16.09 3.62 22.12
N PRO A 24 16.34 4.47 23.12
CA PRO A 24 15.29 5.00 23.97
C PRO A 24 14.20 5.72 23.16
N LEU A 25 12.97 5.59 23.63
CA LEU A 25 11.84 6.29 23.02
C LEU A 25 11.97 7.81 23.17
N ILE A 26 11.59 8.53 22.12
CA ILE A 26 11.51 9.99 22.14
C ILE A 26 10.05 10.45 22.31
N GLY A 27 9.85 11.61 22.88
CA GLY A 27 8.52 12.17 23.08
C GLY A 27 7.85 12.53 21.76
N HIS A 28 6.65 12.05 21.51
CA HIS A 28 5.91 12.27 20.25
C HIS A 28 5.58 13.75 19.94
N ARG A 29 5.67 14.65 20.94
CA ARG A 29 5.43 16.10 20.78
C ARG A 29 6.71 16.94 20.86
N THR A 30 7.87 16.32 20.82
CA THR A 30 9.15 17.02 20.86
C THR A 30 9.59 17.46 19.48
N LYS A 31 10.49 18.46 19.44
CA LYS A 31 11.13 18.90 18.20
C LYS A 31 11.92 17.75 17.55
N GLU A 32 12.59 16.93 18.37
CA GLU A 32 13.34 15.77 17.92
C GLU A 32 12.45 14.79 17.12
N CYS A 33 11.24 14.48 17.61
CA CYS A 33 10.30 13.62 16.90
C CYS A 33 9.81 14.25 15.60
N SER A 34 9.53 15.56 15.60
CA SER A 34 9.14 16.28 14.39
C SER A 34 10.25 16.29 13.33
N ASP A 35 11.48 16.52 13.74
CA ASP A 35 12.64 16.52 12.84
C ASP A 35 12.89 15.13 12.26
N LEU A 36 12.74 14.07 13.07
CA LEU A 36 12.82 12.68 12.62
C LEU A 36 11.73 12.37 11.57
N GLN A 37 10.48 12.70 11.86
CA GLN A 37 9.36 12.47 10.94
C GLN A 37 9.55 13.21 9.62
N LYS A 38 10.00 14.46 9.67
CA LYS A 38 10.31 15.26 8.47
C LYS A 38 11.40 14.59 7.64
N SER A 39 12.51 14.19 8.27
CA SER A 39 13.61 13.49 7.59
C SER A 39 13.16 12.18 6.93
N ILE A 40 12.29 11.41 7.58
CA ILE A 40 11.71 10.19 7.00
C ILE A 40 10.86 10.53 5.79
N SER A 41 9.96 11.51 5.90
CA SER A 41 9.08 11.93 4.80
C SER A 41 9.87 12.36 3.57
N GLU A 42 10.91 13.19 3.74
CA GLU A 42 11.78 13.64 2.65
C GLU A 42 12.53 12.48 1.96
N LYS A 43 12.97 11.46 2.73
CA LYS A 43 13.61 10.27 2.18
C LYS A 43 12.62 9.38 1.42
N VAL A 44 11.41 9.22 1.96
CA VAL A 44 10.35 8.42 1.33
C VAL A 44 9.85 9.08 0.06
N GLN A 45 9.72 10.42 0.01
CA GLN A 45 9.40 11.16 -1.21
C GLN A 45 10.40 10.85 -2.33
N LYS A 46 11.71 10.84 -2.02
CA LYS A 46 12.75 10.48 -3.01
C LYS A 46 12.59 9.03 -3.48
N LEU A 47 12.26 8.10 -2.58
CA LEU A 47 12.07 6.69 -2.91
C LEU A 47 10.86 6.49 -3.85
N PHE A 48 9.78 7.24 -3.65
CA PHE A 48 8.56 7.16 -4.45
C PHE A 48 8.52 8.16 -5.62
N TYR A 49 9.59 8.91 -5.85
CA TYR A 49 9.64 9.93 -6.93
C TYR A 49 8.46 10.90 -6.90
N THR A 50 8.12 11.41 -5.71
CA THR A 50 6.96 12.28 -5.50
C THR A 50 7.31 13.50 -4.64
N GLU A 51 6.57 14.59 -4.84
CA GLU A 51 6.57 15.77 -3.97
C GLU A 51 5.34 15.82 -3.06
N ASN A 52 4.45 14.84 -3.19
CA ASN A 52 3.23 14.76 -2.40
C ASN A 52 3.52 14.49 -0.92
N THR A 53 2.56 14.82 -0.07
CA THR A 53 2.64 14.57 1.37
C THR A 53 2.77 13.07 1.65
N ILE A 54 3.75 12.71 2.47
CA ILE A 54 3.92 11.35 2.99
C ILE A 54 3.20 11.25 4.33
N ILE A 55 2.33 10.28 4.44
CA ILE A 55 1.65 9.93 5.70
C ILE A 55 2.19 8.59 6.18
N LEU A 56 2.79 8.61 7.37
CA LEU A 56 3.28 7.39 8.02
C LEU A 56 2.16 6.79 8.88
N SER A 57 1.92 5.49 8.70
CA SER A 57 0.91 4.77 9.48
C SER A 57 1.52 3.60 10.23
N THR A 58 1.12 3.40 11.46
CA THR A 58 1.48 2.25 12.30
C THR A 58 0.48 1.09 12.10
N SER A 59 0.02 0.89 10.87
CA SER A 59 -0.92 -0.17 10.50
C SER A 59 -0.26 -1.25 9.64
N SER A 60 -1.01 -2.33 9.38
CA SER A 60 -0.61 -3.30 8.36
C SER A 60 -0.78 -2.72 6.95
N GLY A 61 -0.12 -3.32 5.95
CA GLY A 61 -0.36 -2.99 4.54
C GLY A 61 -1.85 -3.12 4.16
N SER A 62 -2.58 -4.08 4.74
CA SER A 62 -4.03 -4.19 4.53
C SER A 62 -4.81 -2.99 5.07
N GLY A 63 -4.40 -2.41 6.20
CA GLY A 63 -5.00 -1.18 6.71
C GLY A 63 -4.78 0.02 5.78
N LEU A 64 -3.61 0.10 5.13
CA LEU A 64 -3.34 1.12 4.12
C LEU A 64 -4.16 0.90 2.83
N MET A 65 -4.33 -0.35 2.39
CA MET A 65 -5.23 -0.69 1.28
C MET A 65 -6.67 -0.24 1.56
N GLU A 66 -7.18 -0.52 2.76
CA GLU A 66 -8.52 -0.07 3.18
C GLU A 66 -8.63 1.45 3.20
N SER A 67 -7.62 2.12 3.76
CA SER A 67 -7.55 3.57 3.79
C SER A 67 -7.60 4.16 2.38
N ALA A 68 -6.84 3.63 1.43
CA ALA A 68 -6.84 4.08 0.04
C ALA A 68 -8.23 3.92 -0.60
N ILE A 69 -8.84 2.74 -0.50
CA ILE A 69 -10.17 2.49 -1.07
C ILE A 69 -11.21 3.47 -0.49
N ARG A 70 -11.24 3.63 0.83
CA ARG A 70 -12.26 4.49 1.47
C ARG A 70 -12.05 5.97 1.25
N SER A 71 -10.79 6.41 1.10
CA SER A 71 -10.47 7.83 0.99
C SER A 71 -10.37 8.32 -0.45
N CYS A 72 -10.06 7.41 -1.39
CA CYS A 72 -9.81 7.79 -2.78
C CYS A 72 -10.96 7.40 -3.75
N THR A 73 -11.97 6.65 -3.28
CA THR A 73 -13.10 6.27 -4.14
C THR A 73 -14.33 7.11 -3.82
N ALA A 74 -14.75 7.94 -4.75
CA ALA A 74 -16.00 8.70 -4.68
C ALA A 74 -17.12 8.04 -5.51
N LYS A 75 -16.77 7.32 -6.58
CA LYS A 75 -17.71 6.65 -7.48
C LYS A 75 -17.59 5.14 -7.39
N LYS A 76 -16.53 4.59 -7.98
CA LYS A 76 -16.35 3.15 -8.15
C LYS A 76 -14.87 2.81 -8.32
N ALA A 77 -14.43 1.75 -7.71
CA ALA A 77 -13.07 1.23 -7.88
C ALA A 77 -13.02 0.17 -9.00
N LEU A 78 -11.97 0.21 -9.83
CA LEU A 78 -11.63 -0.85 -10.76
C LEU A 78 -10.45 -1.64 -10.18
N CYS A 79 -10.71 -2.87 -9.79
CA CYS A 79 -9.71 -3.76 -9.22
C CYS A 79 -9.26 -4.79 -10.25
N THR A 80 -7.96 -4.98 -10.39
CA THR A 80 -7.38 -6.03 -11.24
C THR A 80 -6.74 -7.10 -10.37
N ALA A 81 -6.88 -8.38 -10.74
CA ALA A 81 -6.32 -9.47 -9.96
C ALA A 81 -5.74 -10.58 -10.84
N ILE A 82 -4.46 -10.86 -10.64
CA ILE A 82 -3.78 -12.08 -11.12
C ILE A 82 -3.42 -13.01 -9.95
N GLY A 83 -3.86 -12.68 -8.75
CA GLY A 83 -3.58 -13.44 -7.53
C GLY A 83 -4.29 -12.89 -6.30
N SER A 84 -3.91 -13.43 -5.13
CA SER A 84 -4.60 -13.18 -3.85
C SER A 84 -4.60 -11.71 -3.41
N PHE A 85 -3.56 -10.94 -3.71
CA PHE A 85 -3.48 -9.53 -3.32
C PHE A 85 -4.44 -8.66 -4.14
N GLY A 86 -4.55 -8.88 -5.47
CA GLY A 86 -5.54 -8.20 -6.29
C GLY A 86 -6.97 -8.49 -5.82
N LYS A 87 -7.29 -9.78 -5.57
CA LYS A 87 -8.59 -10.18 -5.00
C LYS A 87 -8.87 -9.52 -3.66
N ARG A 88 -7.82 -9.31 -2.84
CA ARG A 88 -7.95 -8.64 -1.54
C ARG A 88 -8.39 -7.17 -1.70
N TRP A 89 -7.89 -6.45 -2.68
CA TRP A 89 -8.33 -5.09 -2.99
C TRP A 89 -9.84 -5.04 -3.27
N HIS A 90 -10.32 -5.90 -4.17
CA HIS A 90 -11.75 -5.98 -4.48
C HIS A 90 -12.59 -6.37 -3.26
N LYS A 91 -12.17 -7.44 -2.54
CA LYS A 91 -12.86 -7.87 -1.31
C LYS A 91 -12.97 -6.73 -0.30
N MET A 92 -11.90 -5.95 -0.16
CA MET A 92 -11.85 -4.83 0.78
C MET A 92 -12.81 -3.71 0.37
N ALA A 93 -12.89 -3.38 -0.91
CA ALA A 93 -13.87 -2.43 -1.43
C ALA A 93 -15.30 -2.88 -1.12
N VAL A 94 -15.65 -4.10 -1.48
CA VAL A 94 -16.99 -4.68 -1.26
C VAL A 94 -17.34 -4.73 0.23
N THR A 95 -16.41 -5.16 1.09
CA THR A 95 -16.64 -5.23 2.54
C THR A 95 -16.89 -3.84 3.15
N ASN A 96 -16.25 -2.81 2.62
CA ASN A 96 -16.45 -1.41 3.01
C ASN A 96 -17.62 -0.72 2.28
N ARG A 97 -18.42 -1.48 1.52
CA ARG A 97 -19.57 -0.97 0.75
C ARG A 97 -19.17 0.09 -0.29
N VAL A 98 -17.94 0.03 -0.78
CA VAL A 98 -17.46 0.83 -1.89
C VAL A 98 -17.78 0.09 -3.18
N PRO A 99 -18.50 0.68 -4.14
CA PRO A 99 -18.76 0.06 -5.43
C PRO A 99 -17.45 -0.33 -6.11
N ALA A 100 -17.34 -1.56 -6.59
CA ALA A 100 -16.12 -2.04 -7.22
C ALA A 100 -16.42 -3.07 -8.32
N THR A 101 -15.60 -3.06 -9.37
CA THR A 101 -15.53 -4.10 -10.39
C THR A 101 -14.21 -4.84 -10.26
N LEU A 102 -14.24 -6.16 -10.44
CA LEU A 102 -13.06 -6.99 -10.51
C LEU A 102 -12.83 -7.49 -11.93
N ILE A 103 -11.63 -7.23 -12.47
CA ILE A 103 -11.10 -7.91 -13.66
C ILE A 103 -10.10 -8.95 -13.15
N GLU A 104 -10.32 -10.21 -13.46
CA GLU A 104 -9.48 -11.31 -13.00
C GLU A 104 -8.94 -12.09 -14.20
N ALA A 105 -7.62 -12.28 -14.25
CA ALA A 105 -6.99 -13.18 -15.22
C ALA A 105 -6.85 -14.59 -14.64
N GLU A 106 -6.81 -15.58 -15.54
CA GLU A 106 -6.46 -16.95 -15.18
C GLU A 106 -5.02 -17.00 -14.62
N PRO A 107 -4.73 -17.96 -13.72
CA PRO A 107 -3.41 -18.10 -13.14
C PRO A 107 -2.31 -18.23 -14.20
N GLY A 108 -1.34 -17.32 -14.17
CA GLY A 108 -0.23 -17.27 -15.12
C GLY A 108 -0.47 -16.38 -16.34
N GLU A 109 -1.67 -15.86 -16.53
CA GLU A 109 -2.02 -14.97 -17.63
C GLU A 109 -1.99 -13.49 -17.16
N PRO A 110 -1.61 -12.56 -18.05
CA PRO A 110 -1.69 -11.13 -17.77
C PRO A 110 -3.14 -10.65 -17.83
N ILE A 111 -3.43 -9.52 -17.16
CA ILE A 111 -4.69 -8.81 -17.34
C ILE A 111 -4.72 -8.18 -18.75
N SER A 112 -5.84 -8.27 -19.45
CA SER A 112 -6.04 -7.60 -20.74
C SER A 112 -6.06 -6.08 -20.56
N LEU A 113 -5.16 -5.40 -21.27
CA LEU A 113 -5.11 -3.94 -21.30
C LEU A 113 -6.33 -3.36 -22.01
N GLU A 114 -6.84 -4.05 -23.02
CA GLU A 114 -8.04 -3.68 -23.78
C GLU A 114 -9.28 -3.71 -22.87
N GLU A 115 -9.37 -4.69 -21.98
CA GLU A 115 -10.48 -4.79 -21.02
C GLU A 115 -10.42 -3.66 -19.98
N ILE A 116 -9.21 -3.37 -19.44
CA ILE A 116 -9.00 -2.23 -18.53
C ILE A 116 -9.41 -0.93 -19.24
N GLU A 117 -8.95 -0.71 -20.46
CA GLU A 117 -9.23 0.49 -21.23
C GLU A 117 -10.75 0.64 -21.49
N ALA A 118 -11.43 -0.45 -21.83
CA ALA A 118 -12.88 -0.45 -22.04
C ALA A 118 -13.63 -0.01 -20.78
N HIS A 119 -13.24 -0.52 -19.61
CA HIS A 119 -13.82 -0.10 -18.34
C HIS A 119 -13.54 1.37 -18.03
N LEU A 120 -12.31 1.84 -18.19
CA LEU A 120 -11.94 3.23 -17.90
C LEU A 120 -12.64 4.23 -18.82
N LYS A 121 -12.87 3.88 -20.09
CA LYS A 121 -13.60 4.72 -21.06
C LYS A 121 -15.06 5.00 -20.65
N THR A 122 -15.65 4.21 -19.77
CA THR A 122 -17.01 4.46 -19.27
C THR A 122 -17.11 5.71 -18.39
N GLY A 123 -15.99 6.15 -17.79
CA GLY A 123 -15.95 7.28 -16.85
C GLY A 123 -16.61 6.98 -15.50
N GLU A 124 -16.92 5.72 -15.21
CA GLU A 124 -17.55 5.29 -13.95
C GLU A 124 -16.53 5.18 -12.80
N TYR A 125 -15.28 4.98 -13.13
CA TYR A 125 -14.21 4.67 -12.15
C TYR A 125 -13.39 5.90 -11.80
N ASP A 126 -13.00 6.00 -10.54
CA ASP A 126 -12.13 7.05 -10.00
C ASP A 126 -11.00 6.51 -9.09
N LEU A 127 -10.95 5.19 -8.91
CA LEU A 127 -9.86 4.44 -8.31
C LEU A 127 -9.65 3.12 -9.06
#